data_6e5eb03da3388a423d11bce9c44eeedf
#
_entry.id   6e5eb03da3388a423d11bce9c44eeedf
#
_cell.length_a   1.000
_cell.length_b   1.000
_cell.length_c   1.000
_cell.angle_alpha   90.00
_cell.angle_beta   90.00
_cell.angle_gamma   90.00
#
_symmetry.space_group_name_H-M   'P 1'
#
loop_
_entity.id
_entity.type
_entity.pdbx_description
1 polymer ?
#
loop_
_entity_poly.entity_id
_entity_poly.type
_entity_poly.pdbx_seq_one_letter_code
_entity_poly.pdbx_strand_id
1 'polypeptide(L)'
;MQYTAIMNKILTALTLMLAAGLAGCSKDDGANVPITGISIAETKTVQIGQTVQLTVTVMPENATEKPDFAWSSSDSGVATVDDSGNVTAHSTGDAIITVRLRSNEAVRATCTVTGSEEAAEYDPDEVVEFEDSKFQALTLYYDKNNDGKLQAWEAALVTELELSGQSIKSLRGIEYFTGLESLNCISNQLTSLDVTNNRKLRALWCKSNRIASLDVTPLRDLQILNCEGNRLS
;
A
#
# COMPACT_ATOMS: atom_id res chain seq x y z
N MET A 1 -21.27 -3.56 22.19
CA MET A 1 -22.53 -3.49 21.42
C MET A 1 -22.34 -2.54 20.24
N GLN A 2 -21.52 -2.90 19.24
CA GLN A 2 -21.32 -2.08 18.02
C GLN A 2 -20.67 -2.89 16.86
N TYR A 3 -20.97 -4.18 16.75
CA TYR A 3 -20.45 -5.05 15.66
C TYR A 3 -21.54 -5.46 14.65
N THR A 4 -22.71 -4.84 14.64
CA THR A 4 -23.85 -5.28 13.80
C THR A 4 -24.23 -4.32 12.67
N ALA A 5 -23.42 -3.28 12.38
CA ALA A 5 -23.80 -2.24 11.43
C ALA A 5 -23.08 -2.30 10.06
N ILE A 6 -22.17 -3.24 9.81
CA ILE A 6 -21.38 -3.29 8.55
C ILE A 6 -21.87 -4.39 7.58
N MET A 7 -22.76 -5.26 8.02
CA MET A 7 -23.23 -6.38 7.16
C MET A 7 -24.50 -6.12 6.34
N ASN A 8 -25.02 -4.90 6.28
CA ASN A 8 -26.33 -4.63 5.65
C ASN A 8 -26.30 -3.67 4.45
N LYS A 9 -25.18 -3.57 3.71
CA LYS A 9 -25.11 -2.76 2.47
C LYS A 9 -24.75 -3.53 1.19
N ILE A 10 -24.79 -4.85 1.20
CA ILE A 10 -24.56 -5.67 -0.02
C ILE A 10 -25.82 -6.49 -0.34
N LEU A 11 -26.97 -5.84 -0.41
CA LEU A 11 -28.16 -6.52 -0.92
C LEU A 11 -29.18 -5.54 -1.45
N THR A 12 -28.89 -4.85 -2.57
CA THR A 12 -29.93 -4.23 -3.41
C THR A 12 -29.37 -3.98 -4.80
N ALA A 13 -29.46 -4.97 -5.66
CA ALA A 13 -29.66 -4.82 -7.11
C ALA A 13 -29.83 -6.20 -7.77
N LEU A 14 -30.85 -6.94 -7.36
CA LEU A 14 -31.33 -8.06 -8.16
C LEU A 14 -32.76 -7.73 -8.57
N THR A 15 -32.89 -6.96 -9.63
CA THR A 15 -34.19 -6.78 -10.28
C THR A 15 -34.40 -7.91 -11.25
N LEU A 16 -35.22 -8.85 -10.83
CA LEU A 16 -35.74 -9.99 -11.59
C LEU A 16 -36.60 -9.45 -12.73
N MET A 17 -36.15 -9.60 -14.00
CA MET A 17 -37.05 -9.60 -15.16
C MET A 17 -37.29 -11.02 -15.59
N LEU A 18 -38.45 -11.51 -15.18
CA LEU A 18 -39.06 -12.75 -15.68
C LEU A 18 -39.71 -12.46 -17.04
N ALA A 19 -39.09 -12.89 -18.12
CA ALA A 19 -39.77 -12.97 -19.41
C ALA A 19 -39.99 -14.43 -19.72
N ALA A 20 -41.26 -14.82 -19.62
CA ALA A 20 -41.72 -16.12 -20.05
C ALA A 20 -41.74 -16.18 -21.58
N GLY A 21 -41.36 -17.31 -22.13
CA GLY A 21 -41.92 -17.57 -23.40
C GLY A 21 -41.14 -18.44 -24.36
N LEU A 22 -41.67 -19.64 -24.55
CA LEU A 22 -41.71 -20.46 -25.76
C LEU A 22 -40.54 -21.40 -25.95
N ALA A 23 -40.82 -22.63 -25.56
CA ALA A 23 -40.16 -23.85 -26.06
C ALA A 23 -40.27 -23.90 -27.57
N GLY A 24 -39.18 -23.62 -28.25
CA GLY A 24 -38.93 -23.94 -29.63
C GLY A 24 -37.69 -24.82 -29.67
N CYS A 25 -37.88 -26.12 -29.89
CA CYS A 25 -36.81 -27.05 -30.19
C CYS A 25 -36.24 -26.67 -31.55
N SER A 26 -35.14 -25.95 -31.62
CA SER A 26 -34.33 -25.78 -32.82
C SER A 26 -32.92 -26.27 -32.53
N LYS A 27 -32.38 -27.02 -33.49
CA LYS A 27 -31.03 -27.56 -33.53
C LYS A 27 -30.05 -26.52 -33.08
N ASP A 28 -29.15 -26.94 -32.23
CA ASP A 28 -28.02 -26.15 -31.74
C ASP A 28 -27.08 -25.83 -32.93
N ASP A 29 -27.35 -24.77 -33.62
CA ASP A 29 -26.55 -24.29 -34.75
C ASP A 29 -25.36 -23.44 -34.24
N GLY A 30 -24.73 -23.82 -33.15
CA GLY A 30 -23.49 -23.20 -32.68
C GLY A 30 -23.49 -21.65 -32.72
N ALA A 31 -24.66 -21.03 -32.42
CA ALA A 31 -24.78 -19.58 -32.49
C ALA A 31 -23.74 -18.93 -31.55
N ASN A 32 -22.83 -18.15 -32.13
CA ASN A 32 -21.88 -17.38 -31.35
C ASN A 32 -22.64 -16.37 -30.47
N VAL A 33 -22.58 -16.55 -29.15
CA VAL A 33 -23.18 -15.64 -28.18
C VAL A 33 -22.13 -14.56 -27.87
N PRO A 34 -22.33 -13.30 -28.32
CA PRO A 34 -21.36 -12.26 -28.14
C PRO A 34 -21.29 -11.80 -26.69
N ILE A 35 -20.13 -11.23 -26.32
CA ILE A 35 -19.94 -10.54 -25.04
C ILE A 35 -20.61 -9.16 -25.18
N THR A 36 -21.60 -8.88 -24.33
CA THR A 36 -22.33 -7.60 -24.31
C THR A 36 -21.98 -6.71 -23.13
N GLY A 37 -21.27 -7.26 -22.14
CA GLY A 37 -20.81 -6.52 -20.97
C GLY A 37 -19.63 -7.20 -20.31
N ILE A 38 -18.86 -6.41 -19.56
CA ILE A 38 -17.78 -6.91 -18.69
C ILE A 38 -17.81 -6.17 -17.36
N SER A 39 -17.30 -6.79 -16.32
CA SER A 39 -17.09 -6.17 -15.01
C SER A 39 -15.77 -6.61 -14.40
N ILE A 40 -15.19 -5.75 -13.59
CA ILE A 40 -14.02 -5.98 -12.72
C ILE A 40 -14.31 -5.37 -11.34
N ALA A 41 -13.44 -5.60 -10.37
CA ALA A 41 -13.52 -4.92 -9.08
C ALA A 41 -13.51 -3.39 -9.28
N GLU A 42 -14.36 -2.66 -8.56
CA GLU A 42 -14.45 -1.19 -8.66
C GLU A 42 -13.20 -0.50 -8.09
N THR A 43 -12.64 -1.07 -7.02
CA THR A 43 -11.45 -0.55 -6.34
C THR A 43 -10.50 -1.67 -5.95
N LYS A 44 -9.20 -1.38 -5.91
CA LYS A 44 -8.15 -2.29 -5.44
C LYS A 44 -6.99 -1.52 -4.84
N THR A 45 -6.61 -1.83 -3.60
CA THR A 45 -5.35 -1.34 -3.02
C THR A 45 -4.24 -2.33 -3.34
N VAL A 46 -3.10 -1.83 -3.81
CA VAL A 46 -1.92 -2.63 -4.18
C VAL A 46 -0.70 -1.99 -3.54
N GLN A 47 0.08 -2.77 -2.83
CA GLN A 47 1.33 -2.29 -2.23
C GLN A 47 2.37 -1.98 -3.31
N ILE A 48 3.17 -0.93 -3.11
CA ILE A 48 4.23 -0.55 -4.04
C ILE A 48 5.20 -1.71 -4.22
N GLY A 49 5.48 -2.05 -5.49
CA GLY A 49 6.31 -3.19 -5.87
C GLY A 49 5.57 -4.52 -5.96
N GLN A 50 4.32 -4.60 -5.47
CA GLN A 50 3.49 -5.80 -5.59
C GLN A 50 2.66 -5.80 -6.87
N THR A 51 2.31 -7.00 -7.32
CA THR A 51 1.47 -7.23 -8.50
C THR A 51 0.24 -8.02 -8.10
N VAL A 52 -0.93 -7.59 -8.57
CA VAL A 52 -2.21 -8.28 -8.39
C VAL A 52 -2.88 -8.46 -9.74
N GLN A 53 -3.61 -9.56 -9.91
CA GLN A 53 -4.41 -9.79 -11.11
C GLN A 53 -5.84 -9.27 -10.92
N LEU A 54 -6.34 -8.49 -11.89
CA LEU A 54 -7.74 -8.12 -11.99
C LEU A 54 -8.48 -9.18 -12.82
N THR A 55 -9.49 -9.79 -12.21
CA THR A 55 -10.32 -10.78 -12.88
C THR A 55 -11.48 -10.10 -13.61
N VAL A 56 -11.63 -10.38 -14.90
CA VAL A 56 -12.76 -9.90 -15.72
C VAL A 56 -13.88 -10.93 -15.69
N THR A 57 -15.08 -10.49 -15.36
CA THR A 57 -16.31 -11.26 -15.54
C THR A 57 -17.02 -10.80 -16.79
N VAL A 58 -17.40 -11.74 -17.67
CA VAL A 58 -18.08 -11.44 -18.93
C VAL A 58 -19.58 -11.66 -18.81
N MET A 59 -20.36 -10.91 -19.57
CA MET A 59 -21.81 -11.00 -19.64
C MET A 59 -22.26 -11.08 -21.09
N PRO A 60 -23.22 -11.95 -21.43
CA PRO A 60 -23.87 -12.91 -20.52
C PRO A 60 -22.93 -14.07 -20.14
N GLU A 61 -23.22 -14.77 -19.04
CA GLU A 61 -22.38 -15.85 -18.52
C GLU A 61 -22.22 -17.02 -19.54
N ASN A 62 -23.21 -17.22 -20.42
CA ASN A 62 -23.19 -18.19 -21.50
C ASN A 62 -22.54 -17.64 -22.79
N ALA A 63 -21.82 -16.54 -22.76
CA ALA A 63 -21.09 -16.04 -23.92
C ALA A 63 -20.12 -17.11 -24.45
N THR A 64 -20.14 -17.31 -25.78
CA THR A 64 -19.23 -18.23 -26.47
C THR A 64 -18.14 -17.50 -27.25
N GLU A 65 -18.24 -16.18 -27.37
CA GLU A 65 -17.19 -15.34 -27.92
C GLU A 65 -15.94 -15.47 -27.03
N LYS A 66 -14.78 -15.72 -27.66
CA LYS A 66 -13.50 -15.73 -26.93
C LYS A 66 -13.13 -14.30 -26.56
N PRO A 67 -12.97 -14.00 -25.26
CA PRO A 67 -12.62 -12.63 -24.85
C PRO A 67 -11.21 -12.26 -25.30
N ASP A 68 -11.07 -11.08 -25.91
CA ASP A 68 -9.80 -10.44 -26.22
C ASP A 68 -9.84 -9.02 -25.65
N PHE A 69 -9.04 -8.78 -24.62
CA PHE A 69 -9.07 -7.54 -23.85
C PHE A 69 -7.88 -6.63 -24.16
N ALA A 70 -8.15 -5.32 -24.12
CA ALA A 70 -7.13 -4.30 -24.09
C ALA A 70 -7.17 -3.61 -22.71
N TRP A 71 -6.01 -3.50 -22.11
CA TRP A 71 -5.82 -2.90 -20.79
C TRP A 71 -5.09 -1.56 -20.91
N SER A 72 -5.37 -0.63 -20.04
CA SER A 72 -4.65 0.64 -19.93
C SER A 72 -4.73 1.21 -18.53
N SER A 73 -3.70 1.97 -18.15
CA SER A 73 -3.66 2.75 -16.92
C SER A 73 -3.75 4.24 -17.25
N SER A 74 -4.45 5.00 -16.43
CA SER A 74 -4.51 6.47 -16.53
C SER A 74 -3.21 7.13 -16.07
N ASP A 75 -2.45 6.45 -15.17
CA ASP A 75 -1.17 6.92 -14.64
C ASP A 75 -0.22 5.72 -14.43
N SER A 76 0.69 5.53 -15.38
CA SER A 76 1.69 4.46 -15.32
C SER A 76 2.78 4.70 -14.27
N GLY A 77 2.91 5.93 -13.75
CA GLY A 77 3.80 6.23 -12.62
C GLY A 77 3.25 5.73 -11.30
N VAL A 78 1.92 5.66 -11.16
CA VAL A 78 1.25 5.10 -9.99
C VAL A 78 1.08 3.60 -10.12
N ALA A 79 0.51 3.13 -11.24
CA ALA A 79 0.34 1.69 -11.49
C ALA A 79 0.38 1.38 -12.97
N THR A 80 1.02 0.27 -13.35
CA THR A 80 0.98 -0.31 -14.69
C THR A 80 0.07 -1.52 -14.75
N VAL A 81 -0.42 -1.86 -15.95
CA VAL A 81 -1.17 -3.08 -16.20
C VAL A 81 -0.65 -3.77 -17.47
N ASP A 82 -0.52 -5.09 -17.43
CA ASP A 82 -0.15 -5.89 -18.61
C ASP A 82 -1.38 -6.40 -19.38
N ASP A 83 -1.13 -7.07 -20.52
CA ASP A 83 -2.19 -7.64 -21.37
C ASP A 83 -2.98 -8.77 -20.70
N SER A 84 -2.52 -9.31 -19.58
CA SER A 84 -3.18 -10.36 -18.79
C SER A 84 -4.01 -9.77 -17.64
N GLY A 85 -3.99 -8.45 -17.44
CA GLY A 85 -4.68 -7.78 -16.34
C GLY A 85 -3.91 -7.84 -15.02
N ASN A 86 -2.60 -8.11 -15.05
CA ASN A 86 -1.74 -7.98 -13.88
C ASN A 86 -1.38 -6.52 -13.66
N VAL A 87 -1.75 -5.99 -12.51
CA VAL A 87 -1.50 -4.59 -12.11
C VAL A 87 -0.36 -4.54 -11.12
N THR A 88 0.66 -3.74 -11.43
CA THR A 88 1.82 -3.48 -10.55
C THR A 88 1.80 -2.04 -10.07
N ALA A 89 1.83 -1.83 -8.75
CA ALA A 89 1.94 -0.48 -8.18
C ALA A 89 3.40 -0.03 -8.10
N HIS A 90 3.66 1.24 -8.44
CA HIS A 90 4.99 1.85 -8.46
C HIS A 90 5.14 3.02 -7.49
N SER A 91 4.05 3.74 -7.20
CA SER A 91 4.05 4.85 -6.25
C SER A 91 2.69 4.97 -5.55
N THR A 92 2.65 5.76 -4.48
CA THR A 92 1.39 6.16 -3.83
C THR A 92 0.53 7.00 -4.77
N GLY A 93 -0.78 6.93 -4.59
CA GLY A 93 -1.77 7.65 -5.38
C GLY A 93 -2.77 6.71 -6.05
N ASP A 94 -3.64 7.29 -6.88
CA ASP A 94 -4.69 6.57 -7.57
C ASP A 94 -4.45 6.52 -9.07
N ALA A 95 -4.60 5.34 -9.67
CA ALA A 95 -4.63 5.14 -11.10
C ALA A 95 -5.92 4.42 -11.50
N ILE A 96 -6.56 4.87 -12.58
CA ILE A 96 -7.72 4.19 -13.14
C ILE A 96 -7.22 3.16 -14.16
N ILE A 97 -7.41 1.88 -13.84
CA ILE A 97 -7.17 0.78 -14.77
C ILE A 97 -8.45 0.55 -15.57
N THR A 98 -8.34 0.58 -16.87
CA THR A 98 -9.46 0.35 -17.81
C THR A 98 -9.21 -0.93 -18.59
N VAL A 99 -10.21 -1.80 -18.64
CA VAL A 99 -10.28 -2.95 -19.55
C VAL A 99 -11.35 -2.71 -20.59
N ARG A 100 -11.06 -3.03 -21.84
CA ARG A 100 -11.98 -2.93 -22.99
C ARG A 100 -11.97 -4.22 -23.78
N LEU A 101 -13.14 -4.61 -24.31
CA LEU A 101 -13.23 -5.69 -25.28
C LEU A 101 -12.74 -5.18 -26.65
N ARG A 102 -11.75 -5.82 -27.27
CA ARG A 102 -11.18 -5.37 -28.57
C ARG A 102 -12.19 -5.44 -29.72
N SER A 103 -13.12 -6.42 -29.68
CA SER A 103 -14.20 -6.55 -30.67
C SER A 103 -15.26 -5.46 -30.56
N ASN A 104 -15.40 -4.84 -29.35
CA ASN A 104 -16.37 -3.78 -29.10
C ASN A 104 -15.87 -2.87 -27.97
N GLU A 105 -15.21 -1.77 -28.29
CA GLU A 105 -14.61 -0.85 -27.32
C GLU A 105 -15.63 -0.13 -26.42
N ALA A 106 -16.91 -0.13 -26.78
CA ALA A 106 -17.98 0.39 -25.91
C ALA A 106 -18.19 -0.51 -24.68
N VAL A 107 -17.84 -1.82 -24.79
CA VAL A 107 -17.85 -2.79 -23.68
C VAL A 107 -16.55 -2.62 -22.88
N ARG A 108 -16.65 -1.93 -21.77
CA ARG A 108 -15.51 -1.60 -20.91
C ARG A 108 -15.87 -1.57 -19.44
N ALA A 109 -14.87 -1.75 -18.57
CA ALA A 109 -14.97 -1.61 -17.12
C ALA A 109 -13.72 -0.92 -16.57
N THR A 110 -13.83 -0.32 -15.39
CA THR A 110 -12.74 0.40 -14.75
C THR A 110 -12.57 -0.05 -13.30
N CYS A 111 -11.32 0.01 -12.82
CA CYS A 111 -10.94 -0.21 -11.43
C CYS A 111 -10.08 0.97 -10.98
N THR A 112 -10.42 1.61 -9.87
CA THR A 112 -9.50 2.54 -9.23
C THR A 112 -8.50 1.74 -8.41
N VAL A 113 -7.23 1.79 -8.81
CA VAL A 113 -6.13 1.17 -8.11
C VAL A 113 -5.40 2.21 -7.30
N THR A 114 -5.38 2.02 -5.99
CA THR A 114 -4.64 2.86 -5.05
C THR A 114 -3.30 2.18 -4.76
N GLY A 115 -2.20 2.82 -5.18
CA GLY A 115 -0.86 2.43 -4.75
C GLY A 115 -0.68 2.79 -3.28
N SER A 116 -0.38 1.79 -2.44
CA SER A 116 -0.11 2.00 -1.01
C SER A 116 1.33 1.65 -0.69
N GLU A 117 1.94 2.44 0.18
CA GLU A 117 3.19 2.00 0.81
C GLU A 117 2.90 0.78 1.67
N GLU A 118 3.85 -0.17 1.65
CA GLU A 118 3.83 -1.23 2.64
C GLU A 118 4.03 -0.56 4.00
N ALA A 119 2.94 -0.37 4.74
CA ALA A 119 3.08 -0.26 6.18
C ALA A 119 3.63 -1.62 6.61
N ALA A 120 4.79 -1.67 7.27
CA ALA A 120 5.16 -2.84 8.03
C ALA A 120 3.92 -3.19 8.87
N GLU A 121 3.30 -4.36 8.61
CA GLU A 121 2.18 -4.85 9.40
C GLU A 121 2.75 -5.27 10.76
N TYR A 122 3.03 -4.27 11.59
CA TYR A 122 3.23 -4.51 13.01
C TYR A 122 1.86 -4.74 13.65
N ASP A 123 1.78 -5.75 14.51
CA ASP A 123 0.65 -5.82 15.43
C ASP A 123 0.62 -4.48 16.20
N PRO A 124 -0.47 -3.70 16.13
CA PRO A 124 -0.52 -2.42 16.81
C PRO A 124 -0.24 -2.52 18.30
N ASP A 125 -0.57 -3.65 18.93
CA ASP A 125 -0.33 -3.92 20.36
C ASP A 125 1.06 -4.53 20.63
N GLU A 126 1.88 -4.77 19.57
CA GLU A 126 3.26 -5.24 19.71
C GLU A 126 4.09 -4.23 20.50
N VAL A 127 4.79 -4.70 21.52
CA VAL A 127 5.70 -3.88 22.32
C VAL A 127 7.00 -3.67 21.53
N VAL A 128 7.40 -2.41 21.35
CA VAL A 128 8.65 -2.07 20.65
C VAL A 128 9.85 -2.54 21.45
N GLU A 129 10.68 -3.35 20.82
CA GLU A 129 11.95 -3.85 21.39
C GLU A 129 13.10 -2.91 21.05
N PHE A 130 13.75 -2.37 22.08
CA PHE A 130 14.88 -1.47 21.95
C PHE A 130 16.18 -2.17 22.32
N GLU A 131 17.23 -2.00 21.51
CA GLU A 131 18.59 -2.48 21.82
C GLU A 131 19.33 -1.51 22.75
N ASP A 132 19.03 -0.22 22.68
CA ASP A 132 19.67 0.83 23.48
C ASP A 132 18.73 1.36 24.56
N SER A 133 19.10 1.18 25.82
CA SER A 133 18.28 1.59 26.98
C SER A 133 18.05 3.09 27.09
N LYS A 134 18.94 3.94 26.52
CA LYS A 134 18.78 5.39 26.50
C LYS A 134 17.73 5.78 25.46
N PHE A 135 17.77 5.14 24.29
CA PHE A 135 16.75 5.32 23.27
C PHE A 135 15.39 4.92 23.84
N GLN A 136 15.28 3.73 24.43
CA GLN A 136 14.06 3.29 25.10
C GLN A 136 13.55 4.30 26.13
N ALA A 137 14.42 4.76 27.03
CA ALA A 137 14.01 5.70 28.09
C ALA A 137 13.49 7.04 27.54
N LEU A 138 14.07 7.54 26.43
CA LEU A 138 13.62 8.77 25.78
C LEU A 138 12.28 8.60 25.07
N THR A 139 12.01 7.41 24.54
CA THR A 139 10.78 7.14 23.80
C THR A 139 9.59 6.81 24.70
N LEU A 140 9.81 6.45 25.96
CA LEU A 140 8.72 6.28 26.94
C LEU A 140 7.91 7.57 27.20
N TYR A 141 8.41 8.73 26.80
CA TYR A 141 7.60 9.96 26.79
C TYR A 141 6.34 9.83 25.90
N TYR A 142 6.38 8.94 24.91
CA TYR A 142 5.29 8.73 23.95
C TYR A 142 4.33 7.59 24.36
N ASP A 143 4.57 6.95 25.52
CA ASP A 143 3.65 5.98 26.13
C ASP A 143 2.36 6.71 26.54
N LYS A 144 1.31 6.56 25.75
CA LYS A 144 0.03 7.26 25.93
C LYS A 144 -0.91 6.56 26.89
N ASN A 145 -0.83 5.24 26.96
CA ASN A 145 -1.68 4.44 27.84
C ASN A 145 -1.09 4.33 29.26
N ASN A 146 0.18 4.80 29.46
CA ASN A 146 0.92 4.79 30.71
C ASN A 146 1.09 3.40 31.34
N ASP A 147 1.31 2.38 30.50
CA ASP A 147 1.60 1.02 30.96
C ASP A 147 3.10 0.73 31.18
N GLY A 148 3.96 1.71 30.91
CA GLY A 148 5.41 1.65 31.05
C GLY A 148 6.11 0.98 29.88
N LYS A 149 5.43 0.81 28.74
CA LYS A 149 5.95 0.25 27.51
C LYS A 149 5.61 1.18 26.36
N LEU A 150 6.28 1.03 25.23
CA LEU A 150 5.90 1.68 23.99
C LEU A 150 5.39 0.61 23.04
N GLN A 151 4.13 0.70 22.62
CA GLN A 151 3.57 -0.16 21.61
C GLN A 151 3.77 0.42 20.21
N ALA A 152 3.68 -0.44 19.19
CA ALA A 152 3.85 -0.06 17.79
C ALA A 152 2.89 1.05 17.35
N TRP A 153 1.63 1.03 17.82
CA TRP A 153 0.65 2.08 17.51
C TRP A 153 1.03 3.45 18.10
N GLU A 154 1.66 3.48 19.27
CA GLU A 154 2.13 4.71 19.91
C GLU A 154 3.33 5.28 19.18
N ALA A 155 4.30 4.43 18.84
CA ALA A 155 5.46 4.78 18.05
C ALA A 155 5.06 5.34 16.68
N ALA A 156 4.06 4.75 16.01
CA ALA A 156 3.57 5.19 14.70
C ALA A 156 2.94 6.59 14.70
N LEU A 157 2.51 7.10 15.87
CA LEU A 157 1.95 8.46 16.01
C LEU A 157 3.02 9.55 16.20
N VAL A 158 4.28 9.16 16.40
CA VAL A 158 5.37 10.11 16.61
C VAL A 158 5.82 10.66 15.27
N THR A 159 5.82 11.98 15.14
CA THR A 159 6.24 12.69 13.93
C THR A 159 7.64 13.30 14.03
N GLU A 160 8.13 13.54 15.24
CA GLU A 160 9.44 14.16 15.48
C GLU A 160 10.17 13.45 16.62
N LEU A 161 11.48 13.18 16.42
CA LEU A 161 12.38 12.63 17.43
C LEU A 161 13.64 13.51 17.54
N GLU A 162 13.85 14.09 18.73
CA GLU A 162 15.06 14.83 19.10
C GLU A 162 15.91 13.96 20.04
N LEU A 163 16.96 13.38 19.48
CA LEU A 163 17.85 12.44 20.17
C LEU A 163 19.32 12.91 20.17
N SER A 164 19.58 14.22 19.91
CA SER A 164 20.95 14.70 19.78
C SER A 164 21.74 14.61 21.09
N GLY A 165 23.02 14.22 21.00
CA GLY A 165 23.96 14.24 22.13
C GLY A 165 23.68 13.24 23.26
N GLN A 166 22.83 12.22 23.05
CA GLN A 166 22.40 11.29 24.10
C GLN A 166 23.35 10.10 24.30
N SER A 167 24.44 10.03 23.52
CA SER A 167 25.38 8.91 23.53
C SER A 167 24.71 7.55 23.22
N ILE A 168 23.70 7.56 22.36
CA ILE A 168 22.97 6.39 21.88
C ILE A 168 23.87 5.59 20.93
N LYS A 169 23.88 4.27 21.06
CA LYS A 169 24.68 3.35 20.23
C LYS A 169 23.86 2.66 19.13
N SER A 170 22.57 2.48 19.34
CA SER A 170 21.65 1.83 18.42
C SER A 170 20.30 2.52 18.44
N LEU A 171 19.71 2.69 17.25
CA LEU A 171 18.32 3.12 17.08
C LEU A 171 17.42 1.95 16.62
N ARG A 172 17.81 0.70 16.90
CA ARG A 172 16.89 -0.43 16.68
C ARG A 172 15.60 -0.21 17.46
N GLY A 173 14.46 -0.39 16.82
CA GLY A 173 13.13 0.04 17.29
C GLY A 173 12.61 1.27 16.54
N ILE A 174 13.50 2.01 15.82
CA ILE A 174 13.09 3.17 15.01
C ILE A 174 12.14 2.80 13.86
N GLU A 175 12.20 1.57 13.40
CA GLU A 175 11.37 0.99 12.35
C GLU A 175 9.87 1.05 12.65
N TYR A 176 9.48 1.09 13.93
CA TYR A 176 8.09 1.22 14.38
C TYR A 176 7.56 2.66 14.31
N PHE A 177 8.45 3.64 14.18
CA PHE A 177 8.09 5.06 14.08
C PHE A 177 7.70 5.43 12.65
N THR A 178 6.68 4.76 12.11
CA THR A 178 6.27 4.89 10.70
C THR A 178 5.65 6.25 10.36
N GLY A 179 5.24 7.02 11.38
CA GLY A 179 4.76 8.40 11.24
C GLY A 179 5.86 9.46 11.21
N LEU A 180 7.14 9.08 11.39
CA LEU A 180 8.24 10.02 11.62
C LEU A 180 8.54 10.87 10.38
N GLU A 181 8.47 12.19 10.53
CA GLU A 181 8.78 13.19 9.51
C GLU A 181 10.15 13.85 9.76
N SER A 182 10.60 13.90 11.03
CA SER A 182 11.84 14.57 11.44
C SER A 182 12.60 13.72 12.45
N LEU A 183 13.87 13.42 12.15
CA LEU A 183 14.78 12.69 13.03
C LEU A 183 16.08 13.48 13.23
N ASN A 184 16.35 13.88 14.48
CA ASN A 184 17.63 14.44 14.86
C ASN A 184 18.37 13.49 15.82
N CYS A 185 19.39 12.81 15.32
CA CYS A 185 20.27 11.94 16.09
C CYS A 185 21.74 12.37 16.03
N ILE A 186 21.99 13.69 15.88
CA ILE A 186 23.35 14.29 15.85
C ILE A 186 24.15 13.91 17.10
N SER A 187 25.46 13.76 16.92
CA SER A 187 26.43 13.61 18.05
C SER A 187 26.10 12.42 18.96
N ASN A 188 25.82 11.29 18.37
CA ASN A 188 25.64 10.01 19.04
C ASN A 188 26.80 9.03 18.73
N GLN A 189 26.63 7.77 19.03
CA GLN A 189 27.64 6.73 18.82
C GLN A 189 27.14 5.63 17.85
N LEU A 190 26.21 6.00 16.93
CA LEU A 190 25.59 5.06 16.00
C LEU A 190 26.63 4.50 15.02
N THR A 191 26.68 3.20 14.87
CA THR A 191 27.50 2.53 13.86
C THR A 191 26.72 2.12 12.62
N SER A 192 25.41 2.00 12.75
CA SER A 192 24.44 1.78 11.69
C SER A 192 23.19 2.62 11.96
N LEU A 193 22.42 2.91 10.91
CA LEU A 193 21.14 3.56 11.00
C LEU A 193 20.28 3.03 9.85
N ASP A 194 19.22 2.31 10.20
CA ASP A 194 18.22 1.83 9.25
C ASP A 194 16.96 2.68 9.40
N VAL A 195 16.65 3.45 8.38
CA VAL A 195 15.47 4.32 8.29
C VAL A 195 14.57 3.93 7.12
N THR A 196 14.74 2.73 6.57
CA THR A 196 14.00 2.27 5.38
C THR A 196 12.49 2.18 5.60
N ASN A 197 12.05 1.99 6.84
CA ASN A 197 10.64 1.98 7.24
C ASN A 197 10.08 3.35 7.61
N ASN A 198 10.94 4.36 7.80
CA ASN A 198 10.52 5.72 8.16
C ASN A 198 10.25 6.56 6.90
N ARG A 199 9.38 6.07 6.01
CA ARG A 199 9.19 6.60 4.64
C ARG A 199 8.64 8.02 4.58
N LYS A 200 8.07 8.53 5.68
CA LYS A 200 7.57 9.90 5.79
C LYS A 200 8.65 10.92 6.17
N LEU A 201 9.92 10.47 6.38
CA LEU A 201 11.00 11.37 6.74
C LEU A 201 11.22 12.43 5.66
N ARG A 202 11.15 13.68 6.10
CA ARG A 202 11.47 14.90 5.35
C ARG A 202 12.81 15.50 5.77
N ALA A 203 13.20 15.26 7.04
CA ALA A 203 14.44 15.77 7.58
C ALA A 203 15.17 14.71 8.40
N LEU A 204 16.44 14.47 8.07
CA LEU A 204 17.32 13.53 8.76
C LEU A 204 18.65 14.21 9.10
N TRP A 205 18.91 14.38 10.39
CA TRP A 205 20.19 14.86 10.90
C TRP A 205 20.86 13.73 11.68
N CYS A 206 21.87 13.13 11.09
CA CYS A 206 22.69 12.08 11.72
C CYS A 206 24.19 12.42 11.76
N LYS A 207 24.52 13.72 11.65
CA LYS A 207 25.90 14.25 11.74
C LYS A 207 26.62 13.76 13.00
N SER A 208 27.96 13.60 12.90
CA SER A 208 28.83 13.26 14.02
C SER A 208 28.44 11.94 14.71
N ASN A 209 28.35 10.89 13.92
CA ASN A 209 28.19 9.50 14.34
C ASN A 209 29.33 8.64 13.75
N ARG A 210 29.16 7.31 13.70
CA ARG A 210 30.13 6.35 13.14
C ARG A 210 29.49 5.46 12.07
N ILE A 211 28.45 5.95 11.40
CA ILE A 211 27.64 5.20 10.43
C ILE A 211 28.51 4.89 9.21
N ALA A 212 28.58 3.61 8.82
CA ALA A 212 29.38 3.16 7.69
C ALA A 212 28.62 3.15 6.37
N SER A 213 27.29 2.94 6.42
CA SER A 213 26.40 2.98 5.26
C SER A 213 25.04 3.53 5.67
N LEU A 214 24.37 4.23 4.77
CA LEU A 214 23.04 4.80 5.00
C LEU A 214 22.23 4.67 3.72
N ASP A 215 21.16 3.87 3.76
CA ASP A 215 20.21 3.76 2.66
C ASP A 215 19.05 4.75 2.88
N VAL A 216 18.95 5.73 2.00
CA VAL A 216 17.87 6.73 1.99
C VAL A 216 16.99 6.58 0.74
N THR A 217 17.19 5.54 -0.06
CA THR A 217 16.44 5.33 -1.32
C THR A 217 14.93 5.20 -1.13
N PRO A 218 14.41 4.63 0.00
CA PRO A 218 12.97 4.60 0.26
C PRO A 218 12.36 5.94 0.68
N LEU A 219 13.20 6.93 1.08
CA LEU A 219 12.78 8.22 1.64
C LEU A 219 12.49 9.23 0.53
N ARG A 220 11.40 9.05 -0.19
CA ARG A 220 11.08 9.86 -1.40
C ARG A 220 10.82 11.34 -1.12
N ASP A 221 10.33 11.65 0.08
CA ASP A 221 10.00 13.02 0.52
C ASP A 221 11.12 13.70 1.29
N LEU A 222 12.32 13.08 1.36
CA LEU A 222 13.46 13.62 2.09
C LEU A 222 13.96 14.92 1.47
N GLN A 223 13.89 16.01 2.22
CA GLN A 223 14.29 17.36 1.80
C GLN A 223 15.61 17.78 2.43
N ILE A 224 15.88 17.32 3.65
CA ILE A 224 17.06 17.68 4.43
C ILE A 224 17.79 16.42 4.86
N LEU A 225 19.06 16.29 4.45
CA LEU A 225 19.96 15.24 4.91
C LEU A 225 21.27 15.86 5.40
N ASN A 226 21.60 15.66 6.66
CA ASN A 226 22.91 16.00 7.22
C ASN A 226 23.58 14.77 7.84
N CYS A 227 24.48 14.14 7.11
CA CYS A 227 25.24 12.96 7.52
C CYS A 227 26.75 13.23 7.67
N GLU A 228 27.16 14.51 7.76
CA GLU A 228 28.56 14.94 7.94
C GLU A 228 29.22 14.29 9.17
N GLY A 229 30.52 14.00 9.10
CA GLY A 229 31.24 13.45 10.24
C GLY A 229 30.87 12.00 10.58
N ASN A 230 30.51 11.20 9.57
CA ASN A 230 30.32 9.76 9.63
C ASN A 230 31.46 9.01 8.93
N ARG A 231 31.31 7.72 8.70
CA ARG A 231 32.29 6.83 8.04
C ARG A 231 31.74 6.28 6.72
N LEU A 232 30.85 7.03 6.07
CA LEU A 232 30.19 6.59 4.84
C LEU A 232 31.22 6.35 3.73
N SER A 233 31.11 5.25 3.01
CA SER A 233 31.97 4.82 1.91
C SER A 233 31.18 4.63 0.62
#